data_fab682ec7146b9f28cf6c137d0e3ddb9
#
_entry.id   fab682ec7146b9f28cf6c137d0e3ddb9
#
_cell.length_a   1.000
_cell.length_b   1.000
_cell.length_c   1.000
_cell.angle_alpha   90.00
_cell.angle_beta   90.00
_cell.angle_gamma   90.00
#
_symmetry.space_group_name_H-M   'P 1'
#
loop_
_entity.id
_entity.type
_entity.pdbx_description
1 polymer ?
#
loop_
_entity_poly.entity_id
_entity_poly.type
_entity_poly.pdbx_seq_one_letter_code
_entity_poly.pdbx_strand_id
1 'polypeptide(L)'
;RGIWVFYLAVCPAVLLFLFSQWKPVYIERALLPSGVIFCVWLAWSLTINSSRPTQYILLLLLATNAGLGLYQRLTYSGFPYAPYQEMDHGLRKNLQPGDVIIHSNKLSLLPAIYFDRELPQSYIIDPPGSPTDTLLPATQEVLGLNPHPNLEIASRSAEHVWFIIFRESIEEFTVAGAPTHPHLAWLNDHFELDRVEEWGSLLVYLYSKHQ
;
A
#
# COMPACT_ATOMS: atom_id res chain seq x y z
N ARG A 1 -24.18 9.61 -32.45
CA ARG A 1 -24.21 8.48 -31.44
C ARG A 1 -22.88 8.39 -30.68
N GLY A 2 -21.70 8.55 -31.33
CA GLY A 2 -20.38 8.45 -30.67
C GLY A 2 -20.12 9.52 -29.62
N ILE A 3 -20.66 10.73 -29.74
CA ILE A 3 -20.48 11.80 -28.78
C ILE A 3 -21.06 11.47 -27.40
N TRP A 4 -22.16 10.69 -27.35
CA TRP A 4 -22.75 10.25 -26.07
C TRP A 4 -21.87 9.25 -25.34
N VAL A 5 -21.23 8.33 -26.06
CA VAL A 5 -20.29 7.35 -25.48
C VAL A 5 -19.06 8.08 -24.92
N PHE A 6 -18.55 9.06 -25.66
CA PHE A 6 -17.45 9.92 -25.18
C PHE A 6 -17.85 10.69 -23.92
N TYR A 7 -19.04 11.30 -23.91
CA TYR A 7 -19.55 12.01 -22.75
C TYR A 7 -19.66 11.10 -21.51
N LEU A 8 -20.21 9.88 -21.67
CA LEU A 8 -20.29 8.91 -20.59
C LEU A 8 -18.92 8.44 -20.08
N ALA A 9 -17.89 8.44 -20.95
CA ALA A 9 -16.54 8.09 -20.56
C ALA A 9 -15.85 9.21 -19.77
N VAL A 10 -16.02 10.47 -20.16
CA VAL A 10 -15.24 11.59 -19.64
C VAL A 10 -15.95 12.31 -18.49
N CYS A 11 -17.26 12.48 -18.58
CA CYS A 11 -18.03 13.26 -17.60
C CYS A 11 -17.89 12.74 -16.16
N PRO A 12 -17.99 11.43 -15.85
CA PRO A 12 -17.82 10.94 -14.49
C PRO A 12 -16.42 11.22 -13.93
N ALA A 13 -15.39 11.11 -14.77
CA ALA A 13 -14.01 11.40 -14.36
C ALA A 13 -13.82 12.88 -14.01
N VAL A 14 -14.32 13.78 -14.86
CA VAL A 14 -14.27 15.23 -14.61
C VAL A 14 -15.08 15.61 -13.37
N LEU A 15 -16.28 15.08 -13.21
CA LEU A 15 -17.12 15.35 -12.04
C LEU A 15 -16.47 14.85 -10.76
N LEU A 16 -15.89 13.64 -10.76
CA LEU A 16 -15.19 13.09 -9.61
C LEU A 16 -13.96 13.95 -9.27
N PHE A 17 -13.18 14.38 -10.27
CA PHE A 17 -12.05 15.28 -10.07
C PHE A 17 -12.48 16.62 -9.45
N LEU A 18 -13.49 17.24 -10.00
CA LEU A 18 -14.02 18.52 -9.46
C LEU A 18 -14.53 18.35 -8.04
N PHE A 19 -15.28 17.29 -7.77
CA PHE A 19 -15.80 17.01 -6.42
C PHE A 19 -14.67 16.74 -5.42
N SER A 20 -13.59 16.10 -5.83
CA SER A 20 -12.43 15.82 -4.99
C SER A 20 -11.67 17.07 -4.52
N GLN A 21 -11.89 18.23 -5.18
CA GLN A 21 -11.32 19.50 -4.73
C GLN A 21 -11.97 20.01 -3.42
N TRP A 22 -13.18 19.56 -3.12
CA TRP A 22 -13.88 19.92 -1.86
C TRP A 22 -13.81 18.82 -0.80
N LYS A 23 -13.84 17.55 -1.24
CA LYS A 23 -13.68 16.39 -0.36
C LYS A 23 -12.72 15.40 -1.01
N PRO A 24 -11.71 14.89 -0.29
CA PRO A 24 -10.73 13.94 -0.82
C PRO A 24 -11.36 12.54 -1.03
N VAL A 25 -12.21 12.43 -2.06
CA VAL A 25 -12.90 11.18 -2.43
C VAL A 25 -12.39 10.60 -3.76
N TYR A 26 -11.24 11.09 -4.25
CA TYR A 26 -10.67 10.59 -5.49
C TYR A 26 -10.16 9.16 -5.28
N ILE A 27 -10.90 8.20 -5.81
CA ILE A 27 -10.55 6.79 -5.77
C ILE A 27 -10.38 6.32 -7.22
N GLU A 28 -9.16 5.95 -7.58
CA GLU A 28 -8.82 5.49 -8.94
C GLU A 28 -9.75 4.37 -9.45
N ARG A 29 -10.14 3.48 -8.55
CA ARG A 29 -11.06 2.36 -8.88
C ARG A 29 -12.43 2.81 -9.36
N ALA A 30 -12.91 3.98 -8.92
CA ALA A 30 -14.17 4.55 -9.37
C ALA A 30 -14.13 4.98 -10.85
N LEU A 31 -12.93 5.15 -11.43
CA LEU A 31 -12.75 5.50 -12.83
C LEU A 31 -12.68 4.29 -13.78
N LEU A 32 -12.61 3.06 -13.26
CA LEU A 32 -12.55 1.86 -14.10
C LEU A 32 -13.72 1.76 -15.12
N PRO A 33 -14.99 1.99 -14.74
CA PRO A 33 -16.09 1.97 -15.72
C PRO A 33 -15.91 3.02 -16.83
N SER A 34 -15.49 4.23 -16.48
CA SER A 34 -15.20 5.32 -17.43
C SER A 34 -14.07 4.94 -18.38
N GLY A 35 -13.01 4.32 -17.87
CA GLY A 35 -11.88 3.81 -18.66
C GLY A 35 -12.32 2.74 -19.68
N VAL A 36 -13.16 1.78 -19.26
CA VAL A 36 -13.70 0.76 -20.17
C VAL A 36 -14.55 1.39 -21.27
N ILE A 37 -15.46 2.31 -20.91
CA ILE A 37 -16.30 3.02 -21.89
C ILE A 37 -15.43 3.84 -22.87
N PHE A 38 -14.35 4.47 -22.37
CA PHE A 38 -13.42 5.18 -23.19
C PHE A 38 -12.69 4.28 -24.20
N CYS A 39 -12.26 3.10 -23.79
CA CYS A 39 -11.65 2.10 -24.68
C CYS A 39 -12.63 1.65 -25.77
N VAL A 40 -13.90 1.41 -25.41
CA VAL A 40 -14.95 1.06 -26.38
C VAL A 40 -15.18 2.21 -27.37
N TRP A 41 -15.25 3.44 -26.89
CA TRP A 41 -15.39 4.62 -27.76
C TRP A 41 -14.20 4.78 -28.71
N LEU A 42 -12.97 4.58 -28.23
CA LEU A 42 -11.77 4.62 -29.06
C LEU A 42 -11.80 3.55 -30.15
N ALA A 43 -12.09 2.30 -29.79
CA ALA A 43 -12.19 1.19 -30.74
C ALA A 43 -13.23 1.50 -31.81
N TRP A 44 -14.41 1.98 -31.41
CA TRP A 44 -15.48 2.34 -32.32
C TRP A 44 -15.11 3.52 -33.26
N SER A 45 -14.47 4.57 -32.71
CA SER A 45 -14.00 5.73 -33.48
C SER A 45 -12.96 5.35 -34.52
N LEU A 46 -12.05 4.45 -34.19
CA LEU A 46 -11.02 3.95 -35.09
C LEU A 46 -11.62 3.16 -36.27
N THR A 47 -12.69 2.43 -36.06
CA THR A 47 -13.29 1.56 -37.10
C THR A 47 -14.18 2.32 -38.08
N ILE A 48 -14.84 3.41 -37.67
CA ILE A 48 -15.91 4.05 -38.48
C ILE A 48 -15.43 5.23 -39.30
N ASN A 49 -14.46 6.00 -38.85
CA ASN A 49 -14.23 7.32 -39.45
C ASN A 49 -12.75 7.66 -39.73
N SER A 50 -11.84 6.69 -39.65
CA SER A 50 -10.42 6.93 -39.80
C SER A 50 -9.84 6.28 -41.05
N SER A 51 -8.92 6.98 -41.75
CA SER A 51 -8.12 6.37 -42.80
C SER A 51 -7.22 5.26 -42.22
N ARG A 52 -6.90 4.24 -43.01
CA ARG A 52 -6.03 3.15 -42.56
C ARG A 52 -4.71 3.61 -41.95
N PRO A 53 -3.95 4.59 -42.54
CA PRO A 53 -2.72 5.07 -41.92
C PRO A 53 -2.96 5.71 -40.56
N THR A 54 -4.05 6.48 -40.38
CA THR A 54 -4.42 7.06 -39.08
C THR A 54 -4.69 6.01 -38.04
N GLN A 55 -5.38 4.92 -38.42
CA GLN A 55 -5.63 3.77 -37.51
C GLN A 55 -4.34 3.15 -37.01
N TYR A 56 -3.38 2.89 -37.92
CA TYR A 56 -2.07 2.31 -37.55
C TYR A 56 -1.27 3.23 -36.63
N ILE A 57 -1.25 4.54 -36.89
CA ILE A 57 -0.54 5.52 -36.06
C ILE A 57 -1.16 5.54 -34.63
N LEU A 58 -2.49 5.59 -34.53
CA LEU A 58 -3.17 5.60 -33.23
C LEU A 58 -3.00 4.27 -32.48
N LEU A 59 -3.04 3.14 -33.15
CA LEU A 59 -2.78 1.83 -32.54
C LEU A 59 -1.33 1.74 -32.04
N LEU A 60 -0.36 2.25 -32.81
CA LEU A 60 1.03 2.29 -32.39
C LEU A 60 1.22 3.17 -31.14
N LEU A 61 0.60 4.35 -31.11
CA LEU A 61 0.64 5.23 -29.95
C LEU A 61 0.01 4.59 -28.71
N LEU A 62 -1.15 3.94 -28.87
CA LEU A 62 -1.79 3.22 -27.76
C LEU A 62 -0.93 2.07 -27.25
N ALA A 63 -0.37 1.25 -28.17
CA ALA A 63 0.50 0.14 -27.80
C ALA A 63 1.77 0.63 -27.08
N THR A 64 2.37 1.73 -27.56
CA THR A 64 3.55 2.33 -26.92
C THR A 64 3.23 2.84 -25.53
N ASN A 65 2.11 3.58 -25.35
CA ASN A 65 1.70 4.06 -24.03
C ASN A 65 1.36 2.91 -23.08
N ALA A 66 0.66 1.88 -23.56
CA ALA A 66 0.36 0.69 -22.75
C ALA A 66 1.65 -0.04 -22.34
N GLY A 67 2.60 -0.19 -23.27
CA GLY A 67 3.91 -0.80 -22.98
C GLY A 67 4.72 -0.01 -21.97
N LEU A 68 4.76 1.32 -22.09
CA LEU A 68 5.42 2.19 -21.11
C LEU A 68 4.74 2.13 -19.74
N GLY A 69 3.40 2.17 -19.70
CA GLY A 69 2.65 2.04 -18.45
C GLY A 69 2.88 0.69 -17.77
N LEU A 70 2.90 -0.39 -18.55
CA LEU A 70 3.21 -1.73 -18.04
C LEU A 70 4.65 -1.80 -17.51
N TYR A 71 5.62 -1.26 -18.26
CA TYR A 71 7.00 -1.20 -17.83
C TYR A 71 7.15 -0.44 -16.51
N GLN A 72 6.57 0.77 -16.42
CA GLN A 72 6.58 1.56 -15.17
C GLN A 72 5.94 0.78 -14.01
N ARG A 73 4.82 0.09 -14.27
CA ARG A 73 4.14 -0.72 -13.24
C ARG A 73 4.99 -1.88 -12.74
N LEU A 74 5.68 -2.58 -13.64
CA LEU A 74 6.53 -3.73 -13.30
C LEU A 74 7.85 -3.34 -12.62
N THR A 75 8.35 -2.13 -12.87
CA THR A 75 9.60 -1.61 -12.29
C THR A 75 9.37 -0.71 -11.08
N TYR A 76 8.11 -0.41 -10.75
CA TYR A 76 7.81 0.45 -9.62
C TYR A 76 8.08 -0.28 -8.29
N SER A 77 8.98 0.28 -7.50
CA SER A 77 9.38 -0.23 -6.18
C SER A 77 9.07 0.73 -5.02
N GLY A 78 8.38 1.85 -5.31
CA GLY A 78 7.99 2.82 -4.28
C GLY A 78 6.75 2.38 -3.49
N PHE A 79 6.43 3.15 -2.44
CA PHE A 79 5.24 2.92 -1.59
C PHE A 79 3.95 2.71 -2.42
N PRO A 80 3.10 1.73 -2.08
CA PRO A 80 3.18 0.78 -0.95
C PRO A 80 3.83 -0.57 -1.32
N TYR A 81 4.62 -0.63 -2.39
CA TYR A 81 5.26 -1.86 -2.84
C TYR A 81 6.64 -2.04 -2.20
N ALA A 82 6.90 -3.24 -1.72
CA ALA A 82 8.17 -3.62 -1.13
C ALA A 82 8.45 -5.10 -1.45
N PRO A 83 9.70 -5.57 -1.33
CA PRO A 83 10.07 -6.96 -1.54
C PRO A 83 9.68 -7.83 -0.34
N TYR A 84 8.37 -8.00 -0.11
CA TYR A 84 7.84 -8.71 1.05
C TYR A 84 8.30 -10.17 1.13
N GLN A 85 8.39 -10.86 -0.01
CA GLN A 85 8.83 -12.25 -0.03
C GLN A 85 10.25 -12.41 0.49
N GLU A 86 11.16 -11.54 0.06
CA GLU A 86 12.55 -11.53 0.50
C GLU A 86 12.67 -11.12 1.96
N MET A 87 11.90 -10.12 2.38
CA MET A 87 11.82 -9.68 3.77
C MET A 87 11.34 -10.80 4.69
N ASP A 88 10.22 -11.47 4.38
CA ASP A 88 9.68 -12.56 5.18
C ASP A 88 10.64 -13.75 5.23
N HIS A 89 11.34 -14.05 4.13
CA HIS A 89 12.40 -15.06 4.13
C HIS A 89 13.57 -14.67 5.05
N GLY A 90 13.96 -13.40 5.04
CA GLY A 90 14.98 -12.85 5.95
C GLY A 90 14.56 -12.95 7.43
N LEU A 91 13.33 -12.56 7.73
CA LEU A 91 12.74 -12.66 9.07
C LEU A 91 12.72 -14.11 9.55
N ARG A 92 12.18 -15.04 8.74
CA ARG A 92 12.11 -16.47 9.07
C ARG A 92 13.47 -17.08 9.40
N LYS A 93 14.51 -16.65 8.70
CA LYS A 93 15.89 -17.15 8.91
C LYS A 93 16.50 -16.64 10.23
N ASN A 94 16.14 -15.45 10.65
CA ASN A 94 16.76 -14.76 11.77
C ASN A 94 15.90 -14.79 13.06
N LEU A 95 14.61 -15.17 12.96
CA LEU A 95 13.68 -15.21 14.06
C LEU A 95 14.11 -16.25 15.11
N GLN A 96 14.09 -15.87 16.38
CA GLN A 96 14.41 -16.73 17.50
C GLN A 96 13.15 -17.04 18.34
N PRO A 97 13.15 -18.12 19.12
CA PRO A 97 12.07 -18.36 20.07
C PRO A 97 11.93 -17.20 21.06
N GLY A 98 10.73 -16.66 21.22
CA GLY A 98 10.47 -15.50 22.06
C GLY A 98 10.46 -14.17 21.31
N ASP A 99 10.84 -14.15 20.02
CA ASP A 99 10.73 -12.97 19.17
C ASP A 99 9.28 -12.72 18.76
N VAL A 100 8.93 -11.45 18.57
CA VAL A 100 7.64 -11.03 18.02
C VAL A 100 7.86 -10.14 16.79
N ILE A 101 7.00 -10.29 15.79
CA ILE A 101 6.96 -9.44 14.60
C ILE A 101 5.73 -8.52 14.70
N ILE A 102 5.97 -7.22 14.71
CA ILE A 102 4.92 -6.20 14.87
C ILE A 102 4.98 -5.23 13.71
N HIS A 103 3.90 -5.13 12.96
CA HIS A 103 3.72 -4.13 11.93
C HIS A 103 3.11 -2.85 12.50
N SER A 104 3.58 -1.70 12.03
CA SER A 104 3.05 -0.39 12.46
C SER A 104 1.57 -0.24 12.12
N ASN A 105 1.11 -0.90 11.05
CA ASN A 105 -0.28 -0.88 10.60
C ASN A 105 -0.60 -2.08 9.68
N LYS A 106 -1.86 -2.21 9.29
CA LYS A 106 -2.35 -3.28 8.39
C LYS A 106 -1.82 -3.21 6.96
N LEU A 107 -1.37 -2.04 6.48
CA LEU A 107 -0.89 -1.88 5.11
C LEU A 107 0.42 -2.62 4.87
N SER A 108 1.29 -2.68 5.87
CA SER A 108 2.51 -3.48 5.82
C SER A 108 2.28 -4.95 6.15
N LEU A 109 1.30 -5.26 7.05
CA LEU A 109 0.98 -6.62 7.46
C LEU A 109 0.33 -7.45 6.34
N LEU A 110 -0.71 -6.91 5.67
CA LEU A 110 -1.51 -7.71 4.73
C LEU A 110 -0.70 -8.31 3.58
N PRO A 111 0.22 -7.58 2.93
CA PRO A 111 1.11 -8.18 1.94
C PRO A 111 2.07 -9.21 2.53
N ALA A 112 2.62 -8.97 3.72
CA ALA A 112 3.52 -9.91 4.37
C ALA A 112 2.82 -11.25 4.66
N ILE A 113 1.62 -11.24 5.26
CA ILE A 113 0.81 -12.46 5.47
C ILE A 113 0.47 -13.18 4.16
N TYR A 114 0.34 -12.48 3.06
CA TYR A 114 0.11 -13.11 1.75
C TYR A 114 1.30 -13.99 1.34
N PHE A 115 2.53 -13.55 1.59
CA PHE A 115 3.73 -14.31 1.24
C PHE A 115 4.09 -15.36 2.28
N ASP A 116 3.90 -15.07 3.58
CA ASP A 116 4.18 -16.03 4.65
C ASP A 116 3.18 -15.94 5.81
N ARG A 117 2.19 -16.83 5.79
CA ARG A 117 1.16 -16.93 6.84
C ARG A 117 1.63 -17.60 8.14
N GLU A 118 2.73 -18.32 8.09
CA GLU A 118 3.18 -19.09 9.26
C GLU A 118 4.07 -18.25 10.18
N LEU A 119 4.57 -17.12 9.74
CA LEU A 119 5.27 -16.19 10.59
C LEU A 119 4.32 -15.59 11.65
N PRO A 120 4.74 -15.48 12.92
CA PRO A 120 3.92 -14.95 14.01
C PRO A 120 3.80 -13.42 13.92
N GLN A 121 3.15 -12.92 12.86
CA GLN A 121 3.03 -11.51 12.57
C GLN A 121 1.77 -10.92 13.22
N SER A 122 1.92 -9.72 13.75
CA SER A 122 0.84 -8.93 14.35
C SER A 122 0.92 -7.47 13.88
N TYR A 123 -0.07 -6.65 14.22
CA TYR A 123 -0.05 -5.23 13.87
C TYR A 123 -0.71 -4.36 14.93
N ILE A 124 -0.35 -3.08 14.94
CA ILE A 124 -0.99 -2.09 15.78
C ILE A 124 -2.21 -1.54 15.02
N ILE A 125 -3.37 -1.54 15.69
CA ILE A 125 -4.60 -0.98 15.12
C ILE A 125 -4.49 0.54 14.97
N ASP A 126 -5.10 1.06 13.92
CA ASP A 126 -5.21 2.51 13.77
C ASP A 126 -6.08 3.10 14.89
N PRO A 127 -5.83 4.34 15.33
CA PRO A 127 -6.64 4.98 16.35
C PRO A 127 -8.12 5.04 15.93
N PRO A 128 -9.07 4.93 16.88
CA PRO A 128 -10.49 5.08 16.59
C PRO A 128 -10.79 6.38 15.86
N GLY A 129 -11.57 6.30 14.79
CA GLY A 129 -11.91 7.46 13.95
C GLY A 129 -10.86 7.81 12.89
N SER A 130 -9.79 7.06 12.79
CA SER A 130 -8.83 7.18 11.68
C SER A 130 -9.53 6.86 10.35
N PRO A 131 -9.29 7.64 9.28
CA PRO A 131 -9.83 7.35 7.95
C PRO A 131 -9.29 6.05 7.35
N THR A 132 -8.22 5.51 7.93
CA THR A 132 -7.57 4.26 7.51
C THR A 132 -8.06 3.03 8.28
N ASP A 133 -8.81 3.20 9.37
CA ASP A 133 -9.40 2.08 10.11
C ASP A 133 -10.55 1.46 9.33
N THR A 134 -10.26 0.38 8.64
CA THR A 134 -11.20 -0.21 7.68
C THR A 134 -11.45 -1.69 7.89
N LEU A 135 -10.69 -2.34 8.75
CA LEU A 135 -10.86 -3.79 8.97
C LEU A 135 -11.89 -4.05 10.06
N LEU A 136 -13.04 -4.56 9.63
CA LEU A 136 -14.07 -5.04 10.54
C LEU A 136 -13.57 -6.28 11.32
N PRO A 137 -14.02 -6.50 12.56
CA PRO A 137 -13.65 -7.66 13.37
C PRO A 137 -13.86 -8.99 12.62
N ALA A 138 -14.96 -9.15 11.91
CA ALA A 138 -15.23 -10.34 11.09
C ALA A 138 -14.19 -10.56 9.99
N THR A 139 -13.65 -9.48 9.39
CA THR A 139 -12.59 -9.58 8.39
C THR A 139 -11.27 -10.00 9.03
N GLN A 140 -10.97 -9.47 10.21
CA GLN A 140 -9.77 -9.83 10.99
C GLN A 140 -9.79 -11.32 11.36
N GLU A 141 -10.93 -11.81 11.84
CA GLU A 141 -11.14 -13.21 12.19
C GLU A 141 -10.96 -14.15 10.98
N VAL A 142 -11.61 -13.85 9.85
CA VAL A 142 -11.51 -14.66 8.62
C VAL A 142 -10.08 -14.70 8.09
N LEU A 143 -9.33 -13.61 8.20
CA LEU A 143 -7.95 -13.53 7.75
C LEU A 143 -6.96 -14.07 8.79
N GLY A 144 -7.39 -14.35 10.01
CA GLY A 144 -6.53 -14.83 11.11
C GLY A 144 -5.54 -13.75 11.58
N LEU A 145 -5.97 -12.48 11.59
CA LEU A 145 -5.10 -11.37 11.97
C LEU A 145 -5.04 -11.19 13.49
N ASN A 146 -3.86 -10.80 13.98
CA ASN A 146 -3.62 -10.49 15.39
C ASN A 146 -3.48 -8.98 15.61
N PRO A 147 -4.58 -8.23 15.80
CA PRO A 147 -4.52 -6.81 16.09
C PRO A 147 -4.16 -6.55 17.55
N HIS A 148 -3.29 -5.59 17.80
CA HIS A 148 -2.98 -5.11 19.14
C HIS A 148 -3.35 -3.63 19.27
N PRO A 149 -3.91 -3.21 20.41
CA PRO A 149 -4.30 -1.81 20.63
C PRO A 149 -3.08 -0.87 20.77
N ASN A 150 -1.94 -1.40 21.22
CA ASN A 150 -0.69 -0.64 21.38
C ASN A 150 0.54 -1.56 21.42
N LEU A 151 1.72 -0.96 21.35
CA LEU A 151 3.01 -1.67 21.40
C LEU A 151 3.27 -2.34 22.73
N GLU A 152 2.84 -1.75 23.85
CA GLU A 152 3.03 -2.32 25.19
C GLU A 152 2.42 -3.72 25.30
N ILE A 153 1.21 -3.89 24.78
CA ILE A 153 0.53 -5.20 24.78
C ILE A 153 1.19 -6.15 23.77
N ALA A 154 1.52 -5.64 22.57
CA ALA A 154 2.09 -6.46 21.51
C ALA A 154 3.48 -7.02 21.87
N SER A 155 4.28 -6.26 22.62
CA SER A 155 5.66 -6.63 22.97
C SER A 155 5.85 -7.18 24.40
N ARG A 156 4.76 -7.35 25.17
CA ARG A 156 4.82 -7.68 26.61
C ARG A 156 5.70 -8.89 26.94
N SER A 157 5.62 -9.95 26.13
CA SER A 157 6.36 -11.20 26.34
C SER A 157 7.59 -11.33 25.44
N ALA A 158 7.93 -10.30 24.68
CA ALA A 158 8.99 -10.35 23.71
C ALA A 158 10.36 -10.23 24.37
N GLU A 159 11.32 -11.05 23.92
CA GLU A 159 12.76 -10.84 24.16
C GLU A 159 13.32 -9.89 23.10
N HIS A 160 12.91 -10.09 21.84
CA HIS A 160 13.22 -9.18 20.73
C HIS A 160 11.95 -8.80 19.99
N VAL A 161 11.93 -7.58 19.48
CA VAL A 161 10.83 -7.00 18.71
C VAL A 161 11.33 -6.67 17.30
N TRP A 162 10.79 -7.34 16.30
CA TRP A 162 10.94 -7.01 14.90
C TRP A 162 9.82 -6.06 14.50
N PHE A 163 10.13 -4.76 14.43
CA PHE A 163 9.14 -3.74 14.13
C PHE A 163 9.23 -3.28 12.68
N ILE A 164 8.11 -3.40 11.96
CA ILE A 164 8.03 -3.13 10.51
C ILE A 164 7.18 -1.90 10.27
N ILE A 165 7.76 -0.92 9.58
CA ILE A 165 7.11 0.35 9.27
C ILE A 165 7.52 0.86 7.89
N PHE A 166 6.62 1.56 7.19
CA PHE A 166 6.97 2.27 5.97
C PHE A 166 7.78 3.53 6.28
N ARG A 167 8.79 3.82 5.46
CA ARG A 167 9.57 5.05 5.52
C ARG A 167 8.67 6.29 5.42
N GLU A 168 7.70 6.26 4.51
CA GLU A 168 6.74 7.32 4.28
C GLU A 168 5.90 7.62 5.52
N SER A 169 5.54 6.61 6.31
CA SER A 169 4.84 6.81 7.59
C SER A 169 5.68 7.61 8.59
N ILE A 170 7.00 7.40 8.61
CA ILE A 170 7.91 8.17 9.47
C ILE A 170 8.02 9.62 8.96
N GLU A 171 8.17 9.78 7.65
CA GLU A 171 8.28 11.08 7.00
C GLU A 171 7.03 11.94 7.21
N GLU A 172 5.83 11.36 7.15
CA GLU A 172 4.56 12.07 7.43
C GLU A 172 4.56 12.71 8.81
N PHE A 173 5.01 12.01 9.84
CA PHE A 173 5.11 12.55 11.20
C PHE A 173 6.20 13.63 11.31
N THR A 174 7.33 13.44 10.63
CA THR A 174 8.41 14.41 10.62
C THR A 174 8.01 15.71 9.93
N VAL A 175 7.31 15.62 8.80
CA VAL A 175 6.76 16.79 8.08
C VAL A 175 5.70 17.50 8.93
N ALA A 176 4.93 16.76 9.74
CA ALA A 176 3.98 17.33 10.69
C ALA A 176 4.64 17.98 11.92
N GLY A 177 5.99 17.99 12.01
CA GLY A 177 6.75 18.62 13.08
C GLY A 177 7.06 17.72 14.28
N ALA A 178 6.73 16.43 14.22
CA ALA A 178 7.15 15.48 15.24
C ALA A 178 8.63 15.07 15.02
N PRO A 179 9.43 14.82 16.09
CA PRO A 179 10.82 14.42 15.95
C PRO A 179 11.00 13.03 15.31
N THR A 180 10.02 12.13 15.49
CA THR A 180 9.96 10.80 14.91
C THR A 180 8.53 10.24 14.99
N HIS A 181 8.33 9.05 14.40
CA HIS A 181 7.05 8.33 14.52
C HIS A 181 6.79 7.88 15.98
N PRO A 182 5.56 8.03 16.52
CA PRO A 182 5.25 7.72 17.92
C PRO A 182 5.62 6.28 18.34
N HIS A 183 5.42 5.31 17.45
CA HIS A 183 5.79 3.92 17.73
C HIS A 183 7.30 3.74 17.89
N LEU A 184 8.12 4.42 17.07
CA LEU A 184 9.58 4.36 17.18
C LEU A 184 10.06 5.08 18.44
N ALA A 185 9.46 6.23 18.79
CA ALA A 185 9.77 6.91 20.05
C ALA A 185 9.54 5.99 21.24
N TRP A 186 8.35 5.35 21.29
CA TRP A 186 8.02 4.41 22.36
C TRP A 186 8.99 3.22 22.43
N LEU A 187 9.33 2.62 21.28
CA LEU A 187 10.29 1.51 21.22
C LEU A 187 11.68 1.92 21.72
N ASN A 188 12.19 3.07 21.29
CA ASN A 188 13.49 3.60 21.72
C ASN A 188 13.55 3.91 23.22
N ASP A 189 12.38 4.22 23.84
CA ASP A 189 12.30 4.48 25.28
C ASP A 189 12.26 3.19 26.13
N HIS A 190 11.86 2.04 25.53
CA HIS A 190 11.61 0.79 26.26
C HIS A 190 12.51 -0.37 25.85
N PHE A 191 13.17 -0.27 24.71
CA PHE A 191 14.04 -1.30 24.13
C PHE A 191 15.33 -0.67 23.59
N GLU A 192 16.37 -1.47 23.47
CA GLU A 192 17.61 -1.10 22.80
C GLU A 192 17.53 -1.45 21.31
N LEU A 193 17.90 -0.50 20.44
CA LEU A 193 17.91 -0.71 18.99
C LEU A 193 19.19 -1.46 18.59
N ASP A 194 19.04 -2.68 18.09
CA ASP A 194 20.18 -3.49 17.65
C ASP A 194 20.55 -3.20 16.19
N ARG A 195 19.57 -3.14 15.30
CA ARG A 195 19.80 -2.90 13.87
C ARG A 195 18.54 -2.42 13.14
N VAL A 196 18.77 -1.84 11.96
CA VAL A 196 17.73 -1.47 11.00
C VAL A 196 18.07 -2.10 9.65
N GLU A 197 17.10 -2.77 9.05
CA GLU A 197 17.19 -3.34 7.71
C GLU A 197 16.24 -2.58 6.78
N GLU A 198 16.70 -2.33 5.55
CA GLU A 198 15.89 -1.65 4.54
C GLU A 198 15.46 -2.64 3.45
N TRP A 199 14.14 -2.70 3.22
CA TRP A 199 13.51 -3.53 2.22
C TRP A 199 12.61 -2.67 1.29
N GLY A 200 13.25 -1.93 0.36
CA GLY A 200 12.56 -0.92 -0.45
C GLY A 200 12.04 0.23 0.39
N SER A 201 10.71 0.43 0.42
CA SER A 201 10.06 1.44 1.28
C SER A 201 9.80 0.95 2.71
N LEU A 202 10.01 -0.34 3.01
CA LEU A 202 9.88 -0.87 4.37
C LEU A 202 11.18 -0.76 5.14
N LEU A 203 11.07 -0.38 6.40
CA LEU A 203 12.13 -0.41 7.40
C LEU A 203 11.77 -1.45 8.44
N VAL A 204 12.70 -2.35 8.72
CA VAL A 204 12.58 -3.40 9.72
C VAL A 204 13.58 -3.10 10.82
N TYR A 205 13.07 -2.74 11.98
CA TYR A 205 13.85 -2.45 13.18
C TYR A 205 13.90 -3.69 14.08
N LEU A 206 15.08 -4.10 14.48
CA LEU A 206 15.26 -5.12 15.52
C LEU A 206 15.60 -4.41 16.82
N TYR A 207 14.79 -4.67 17.83
CA TYR A 207 14.98 -4.20 19.20
C TYR A 207 15.15 -5.36 20.15
N SER A 208 16.03 -5.21 21.14
CA SER A 208 16.18 -6.12 22.28
C SER A 208 15.72 -5.46 23.59
N LYS A 209 15.29 -6.30 24.53
CA LYS A 209 14.89 -5.81 25.86
C LYS A 209 16.10 -5.31 26.61
N HIS A 210 15.98 -4.16 27.27
CA HIS A 210 17.03 -3.67 28.18
C HIS A 210 17.37 -4.74 29.22
N GLN A 211 18.66 -5.11 29.32
CA GLN A 211 19.16 -6.04 30.32
C GLN A 211 19.20 -5.40 31.70
#